data_059c0e3a81a5e1708643d2c44348e219
#
_entry.id   059c0e3a81a5e1708643d2c44348e219
#
_cell.length_a   1.000
_cell.length_b   1.000
_cell.length_c   1.000
_cell.angle_alpha   90.00
_cell.angle_beta   90.00
_cell.angle_gamma   90.00
#
_symmetry.space_group_name_H-M   'P 1'
#
loop_
_entity.id
_entity.type
_entity.pdbx_description
1 polymer ?
#
loop_
_entity_poly.entity_id
_entity_poly.type
_entity_poly.pdbx_seq_one_letter_code
_entity_poly.pdbx_strand_id
1 'polypeptide(L)'
;MKILTEIHRSAGINIHGRTIQRTAVRGVILRGSELLMIYSATVGDYKFPGGGVDEGESHEHALRREVQEECGMSLKQVGDEIGAVLEYNLPKEQEYDVFKMTSHYYHCEVQGGFGIQKLDDYERELGFVPVWIAINKAIRENKPLLSSPNSPEWLRREIFVLEYLKQNLLK
;
A
#
# COMPACT_ATOMS: atom_id res chain seq x y z
N MET A 1 -11.94 2.89 -13.29
CA MET A 1 -11.01 3.27 -12.20
C MET A 1 -11.51 4.53 -11.52
N LYS A 2 -11.70 4.51 -10.21
CA LYS A 2 -12.06 5.66 -9.39
C LYS A 2 -10.80 6.21 -8.73
N ILE A 3 -10.49 7.49 -8.91
CA ILE A 3 -9.38 8.14 -8.20
C ILE A 3 -9.89 8.57 -6.82
N LEU A 4 -9.24 8.09 -5.76
CA LEU A 4 -9.57 8.42 -4.37
C LEU A 4 -8.92 9.74 -3.95
N THR A 5 -7.68 9.94 -4.34
CA THR A 5 -6.91 11.18 -4.10
C THR A 5 -5.66 11.25 -4.96
N GLU A 6 -5.08 12.44 -5.03
CA GLU A 6 -3.77 12.70 -5.61
C GLU A 6 -2.84 13.28 -4.52
N ILE A 7 -1.62 12.77 -4.45
CA ILE A 7 -0.61 13.19 -3.46
C ILE A 7 0.61 13.71 -4.21
N HIS A 8 0.92 14.98 -4.01
CA HIS A 8 2.15 15.61 -4.50
C HIS A 8 3.18 15.61 -3.36
N ARG A 9 4.27 14.87 -3.53
CA ARG A 9 5.29 14.69 -2.48
C ARG A 9 6.30 15.83 -2.43
N SER A 10 6.47 16.55 -3.52
CA SER A 10 7.38 17.69 -3.65
C SER A 10 6.69 18.85 -4.34
N ALA A 11 7.08 20.08 -4.02
CA ALA A 11 6.64 21.26 -4.73
C ALA A 11 7.33 21.37 -6.10
N GLY A 12 6.67 22.01 -7.07
CA GLY A 12 7.27 22.33 -8.38
C GLY A 12 7.42 21.16 -9.34
N ILE A 13 6.78 20.00 -9.08
CA ILE A 13 6.80 18.86 -9.99
C ILE A 13 6.02 19.21 -11.27
N ASN A 14 6.65 19.04 -12.44
CA ASN A 14 5.97 19.13 -13.73
C ASN A 14 5.23 17.83 -14.04
N ILE A 15 3.99 17.70 -13.55
CA ILE A 15 3.17 16.48 -13.72
C ILE A 15 2.77 16.18 -15.17
N HIS A 16 2.99 17.12 -16.10
CA HIS A 16 2.72 16.99 -17.54
C HIS A 16 3.99 16.70 -18.35
N GLY A 17 5.14 16.60 -17.69
CA GLY A 17 6.42 16.33 -18.32
C GLY A 17 6.65 14.85 -18.64
N ARG A 18 7.90 14.52 -18.99
CA ARG A 18 8.31 13.14 -19.24
C ARG A 18 8.18 12.34 -17.96
N THR A 19 7.37 11.28 -18.01
CA THR A 19 6.90 10.55 -16.82
C THR A 19 7.48 9.14 -16.75
N ILE A 20 8.05 8.77 -15.60
CA ILE A 20 8.22 7.37 -15.21
C ILE A 20 6.91 6.95 -14.52
N GLN A 21 6.27 5.89 -15.02
CA GLN A 21 5.06 5.35 -14.43
C GLN A 21 5.34 4.02 -13.72
N ARG A 22 4.79 3.87 -12.53
CA ARG A 22 4.78 2.62 -11.79
C ARG A 22 3.37 2.31 -11.30
N THR A 23 2.95 1.06 -11.47
CA THR A 23 1.68 0.56 -10.96
C THR A 23 1.94 -0.32 -9.75
N ALA A 24 1.11 -0.19 -8.74
CA ALA A 24 1.10 -1.04 -7.56
C ALA A 24 -0.32 -1.47 -7.20
N VAL A 25 -0.46 -2.60 -6.53
CA VAL A 25 -1.72 -3.14 -6.05
C VAL A 25 -1.67 -3.33 -4.53
N ARG A 26 -2.82 -3.12 -3.88
CA ARG A 26 -2.96 -3.22 -2.42
C ARG A 26 -4.22 -3.99 -2.06
N GLY A 27 -4.08 -5.00 -1.20
CA GLY A 27 -5.20 -5.79 -0.69
C GLY A 27 -5.83 -5.14 0.54
N VAL A 28 -7.13 -4.85 0.47
CA VAL A 28 -7.96 -4.48 1.62
C VAL A 28 -8.67 -5.75 2.08
N ILE A 29 -8.15 -6.33 3.17
CA ILE A 29 -8.54 -7.63 3.67
C ILE A 29 -9.11 -7.46 5.07
N LEU A 30 -10.39 -7.77 5.25
CA LEU A 30 -11.12 -7.60 6.50
C LEU A 30 -11.38 -8.94 7.19
N ARG A 31 -11.28 -8.94 8.51
CA ARG A 31 -11.72 -10.00 9.39
C ARG A 31 -12.48 -9.37 10.56
N GLY A 32 -13.80 -9.37 10.49
CA GLY A 32 -14.63 -8.63 11.43
C GLY A 32 -14.31 -7.13 11.36
N SER A 33 -13.84 -6.54 12.46
CA SER A 33 -13.46 -5.12 12.55
C SER A 33 -11.97 -4.86 12.36
N GLU A 34 -11.19 -5.89 12.02
CA GLU A 34 -9.74 -5.79 11.84
C GLU A 34 -9.37 -5.85 10.36
N LEU A 35 -8.33 -5.12 10.00
CA LEU A 35 -7.64 -5.18 8.72
C LEU A 35 -6.37 -6.03 8.84
N LEU A 36 -6.07 -6.80 7.80
CA LEU A 36 -4.74 -7.36 7.60
C LEU A 36 -3.83 -6.23 7.13
N MET A 37 -2.80 -5.94 7.92
CA MET A 37 -1.80 -4.92 7.61
C MET A 37 -0.40 -5.52 7.77
N ILE A 38 0.58 -4.92 7.12
CA ILE A 38 2.00 -5.17 7.33
C ILE A 38 2.52 -4.14 8.31
N TYR A 39 3.04 -4.60 9.43
CA TYR A 39 3.72 -3.77 10.43
C TYR A 39 5.21 -3.73 10.15
N SER A 40 5.79 -2.53 10.09
CA SER A 40 7.24 -2.32 9.97
C SER A 40 7.84 -2.20 11.36
N ALA A 41 8.53 -3.22 11.85
CA ALA A 41 9.07 -3.23 13.22
C ALA A 41 10.11 -2.13 13.48
N THR A 42 10.87 -1.72 12.45
CA THR A 42 11.89 -0.65 12.55
C THR A 42 11.30 0.75 12.58
N VAL A 43 10.18 0.97 11.89
CA VAL A 43 9.53 2.29 11.75
C VAL A 43 8.35 2.44 12.70
N GLY A 44 7.59 1.36 12.91
CA GLY A 44 6.39 1.35 13.74
C GLY A 44 5.11 1.68 12.97
N ASP A 45 5.14 1.65 11.63
CA ASP A 45 3.98 1.95 10.79
C ASP A 45 3.25 0.70 10.31
N TYR A 46 2.04 0.91 9.80
CA TYR A 46 1.20 -0.09 9.17
C TYR A 46 0.91 0.29 7.74
N LYS A 47 1.10 -0.66 6.81
CA LYS A 47 0.76 -0.52 5.40
C LYS A 47 -0.15 -1.66 4.93
N PHE A 48 -0.94 -1.43 3.87
CA PHE A 48 -1.70 -2.49 3.23
C PHE A 48 -0.75 -3.49 2.55
N PRO A 49 -1.02 -4.81 2.62
CA PRO A 49 -0.24 -5.80 1.89
C PRO A 49 -0.37 -5.58 0.39
N GLY A 50 0.74 -5.77 -0.32
CA GLY A 50 0.83 -5.58 -1.76
C GLY A 50 2.02 -4.76 -2.19
N GLY A 51 2.34 -4.82 -3.48
CA GLY A 51 3.53 -4.22 -4.06
C GLY A 51 3.39 -3.84 -5.53
N GLY A 52 4.49 -3.80 -6.23
CA GLY A 52 4.54 -3.44 -7.63
C GLY A 52 3.91 -4.50 -8.54
N VAL A 53 3.33 -4.05 -9.64
CA VAL A 53 2.86 -4.92 -10.72
C VAL A 53 4.00 -5.04 -11.73
N ASP A 54 4.43 -6.27 -12.01
CA ASP A 54 5.48 -6.54 -12.98
C ASP A 54 4.98 -6.39 -14.41
N GLU A 55 5.91 -6.23 -15.37
CA GLU A 55 5.56 -6.12 -16.78
C GLU A 55 4.81 -7.37 -17.26
N GLY A 56 3.62 -7.18 -17.83
CA GLY A 56 2.76 -8.27 -18.28
C GLY A 56 1.99 -9.00 -17.17
N GLU A 57 2.18 -8.63 -15.91
CA GLU A 57 1.43 -9.19 -14.79
C GLU A 57 0.04 -8.54 -14.67
N SER A 58 -1.00 -9.33 -14.40
CA SER A 58 -2.31 -8.79 -14.04
C SER A 58 -2.33 -8.32 -12.59
N HIS A 59 -3.21 -7.36 -12.24
CA HIS A 59 -3.38 -6.90 -10.86
C HIS A 59 -3.75 -8.05 -9.91
N GLU A 60 -4.57 -8.99 -10.36
CA GLU A 60 -4.92 -10.16 -9.55
C GLU A 60 -3.70 -11.05 -9.26
N HIS A 61 -2.85 -11.30 -10.25
CA HIS A 61 -1.63 -12.09 -10.06
C HIS A 61 -0.67 -11.39 -9.11
N ALA A 62 -0.44 -10.09 -9.29
CA ALA A 62 0.39 -9.29 -8.40
C ALA A 62 -0.12 -9.34 -6.94
N LEU A 63 -1.43 -9.16 -6.73
CA LEU A 63 -2.03 -9.27 -5.38
C LEU A 63 -1.81 -10.64 -4.75
N ARG A 64 -2.02 -11.72 -5.52
CA ARG A 64 -1.83 -13.08 -5.03
C ARG A 64 -0.38 -13.35 -4.65
N ARG A 65 0.57 -12.91 -5.48
CA ARG A 65 2.01 -13.02 -5.23
C ARG A 65 2.41 -12.24 -3.99
N GLU A 66 2.08 -10.96 -3.93
CA GLU A 66 2.47 -10.05 -2.83
C GLU A 66 1.91 -10.51 -1.47
N VAL A 67 0.61 -10.87 -1.40
CA VAL A 67 0.01 -11.35 -0.15
C VAL A 67 0.64 -12.67 0.28
N GLN A 68 1.01 -13.54 -0.65
CA GLN A 68 1.74 -14.77 -0.34
C GLN A 68 3.16 -14.47 0.17
N GLU A 69 3.86 -13.52 -0.44
CA GLU A 69 5.23 -13.14 -0.07
C GLU A 69 5.29 -12.41 1.28
N GLU A 70 4.44 -11.41 1.47
CA GLU A 70 4.43 -10.59 2.68
C GLU A 70 3.72 -11.23 3.88
N CYS A 71 2.69 -12.07 3.66
CA CYS A 71 1.87 -12.63 4.74
C CYS A 71 1.98 -14.15 4.87
N GLY A 72 2.51 -14.86 3.87
CA GLY A 72 2.44 -16.32 3.79
C GLY A 72 1.01 -16.85 3.64
N MET A 73 0.05 -16.01 3.25
CA MET A 73 -1.36 -16.35 3.09
C MET A 73 -1.76 -16.41 1.62
N SER A 74 -2.75 -17.26 1.31
CA SER A 74 -3.31 -17.31 -0.04
C SER A 74 -4.59 -16.49 -0.13
N LEU A 75 -4.75 -15.71 -1.21
CA LEU A 75 -6.02 -15.06 -1.52
C LEU A 75 -7.05 -16.08 -2.01
N LYS A 76 -8.17 -16.17 -1.30
CA LYS A 76 -9.34 -16.93 -1.74
C LYS A 76 -10.02 -16.22 -2.91
N GLN A 77 -10.17 -14.89 -2.81
CA GLN A 77 -10.83 -14.07 -3.82
C GLN A 77 -10.19 -12.68 -3.89
N VAL A 78 -10.06 -12.16 -5.11
CA VAL A 78 -9.85 -10.75 -5.40
C VAL A 78 -11.18 -10.21 -5.90
N GLY A 79 -11.76 -9.27 -5.18
CA GLY A 79 -13.06 -8.65 -5.48
C GLY A 79 -12.90 -7.32 -6.21
N ASP A 80 -13.87 -6.43 -6.01
CA ASP A 80 -13.95 -5.17 -6.72
C ASP A 80 -12.84 -4.19 -6.34
N GLU A 81 -12.43 -3.37 -7.31
CA GLU A 81 -11.54 -2.23 -7.10
C GLU A 81 -12.28 -1.15 -6.29
N ILE A 82 -11.74 -0.78 -5.14
CA ILE A 82 -12.22 0.32 -4.30
C ILE A 82 -11.89 1.66 -4.95
N GLY A 83 -10.72 1.74 -5.59
CA GLY A 83 -10.20 2.89 -6.28
C GLY A 83 -8.68 2.95 -6.23
N ALA A 84 -8.12 4.03 -6.77
CA ALA A 84 -6.68 4.23 -6.86
C ALA A 84 -6.23 5.55 -6.22
N VAL A 85 -5.02 5.55 -5.68
CA VAL A 85 -4.30 6.75 -5.24
C VAL A 85 -3.19 7.04 -6.23
N LEU A 86 -3.12 8.28 -6.70
CA LEU A 86 -2.03 8.78 -7.54
C LEU A 86 -1.02 9.50 -6.66
N GLU A 87 0.25 9.20 -6.85
CA GLU A 87 1.34 9.87 -6.14
C GLU A 87 2.35 10.39 -7.16
N TYR A 88 2.73 11.64 -6.98
CA TYR A 88 3.72 12.31 -7.83
C TYR A 88 4.94 12.69 -6.99
N ASN A 89 6.13 12.34 -7.50
CA ASN A 89 7.40 12.64 -6.86
C ASN A 89 8.43 13.09 -7.90
N LEU A 90 9.54 13.66 -7.45
CA LEU A 90 10.68 13.90 -8.30
C LEU A 90 11.30 12.55 -8.69
N PRO A 91 11.62 12.33 -9.97
CA PRO A 91 12.28 11.12 -10.42
C PRO A 91 13.74 11.09 -9.95
N LYS A 92 14.31 9.91 -9.87
CA LYS A 92 15.76 9.74 -9.64
C LYS A 92 16.55 9.94 -10.93
N GLU A 93 15.94 9.63 -12.05
CA GLU A 93 16.51 9.71 -13.39
C GLU A 93 16.36 11.11 -13.97
N GLN A 94 17.50 11.73 -14.36
CA GLN A 94 17.56 13.13 -14.79
C GLN A 94 16.84 13.44 -16.10
N GLU A 95 16.60 12.41 -16.94
CA GLU A 95 15.90 12.57 -18.22
C GLU A 95 14.37 12.66 -18.09
N TYR A 96 13.83 12.46 -16.89
CA TYR A 96 12.39 12.53 -16.61
C TYR A 96 12.05 13.74 -15.73
N ASP A 97 10.81 14.21 -15.83
CA ASP A 97 10.31 15.36 -15.08
C ASP A 97 9.49 14.93 -13.85
N VAL A 98 8.89 13.74 -13.90
CA VAL A 98 8.04 13.23 -12.82
C VAL A 98 8.07 11.71 -12.71
N PHE A 99 8.07 11.22 -11.47
CA PHE A 99 7.75 9.84 -11.12
C PHE A 99 6.30 9.77 -10.66
N LYS A 100 5.48 8.96 -11.35
CA LYS A 100 4.06 8.75 -11.05
C LYS A 100 3.83 7.33 -10.59
N MET A 101 3.36 7.16 -9.33
CA MET A 101 2.88 5.90 -8.80
C MET A 101 1.37 5.87 -8.82
N THR A 102 0.77 4.81 -9.37
CA THR A 102 -0.66 4.53 -9.25
C THR A 102 -0.84 3.29 -8.37
N SER A 103 -1.41 3.46 -7.17
CA SER A 103 -1.70 2.37 -6.25
C SER A 103 -3.18 2.03 -6.28
N HIS A 104 -3.51 0.83 -6.77
CA HIS A 104 -4.87 0.31 -6.88
C HIS A 104 -5.23 -0.51 -5.65
N TYR A 105 -6.39 -0.27 -5.05
CA TYR A 105 -6.88 -0.94 -3.85
C TYR A 105 -8.04 -1.86 -4.20
N TYR A 106 -7.97 -3.11 -3.75
CA TYR A 106 -8.96 -4.14 -4.02
C TYR A 106 -9.49 -4.75 -2.74
N HIS A 107 -10.79 -5.01 -2.68
CA HIS A 107 -11.34 -5.91 -1.67
C HIS A 107 -10.79 -7.31 -1.92
N CYS A 108 -10.25 -7.95 -0.87
CA CYS A 108 -9.72 -9.29 -0.97
C CYS A 108 -10.18 -10.15 0.21
N GLU A 109 -10.33 -11.46 -0.04
CA GLU A 109 -10.53 -12.48 0.97
C GLU A 109 -9.32 -13.40 1.02
N VAL A 110 -8.87 -13.74 2.22
CA VAL A 110 -7.82 -14.73 2.45
C VAL A 110 -8.38 -16.05 2.95
N GLN A 111 -7.60 -17.11 2.77
CA GLN A 111 -7.83 -18.40 3.38
C GLN A 111 -6.59 -18.86 4.15
N GLY A 112 -6.82 -19.64 5.21
CA GLY A 112 -5.75 -20.11 6.09
C GLY A 112 -5.30 -19.07 7.10
N GLY A 113 -4.13 -19.30 7.68
CA GLY A 113 -3.44 -18.42 8.62
C GLY A 113 -2.12 -17.91 8.06
N PHE A 114 -1.38 -17.14 8.86
CA PHE A 114 -0.05 -16.68 8.50
C PHE A 114 0.88 -17.87 8.25
N GLY A 115 1.64 -17.80 7.18
CA GLY A 115 2.62 -18.81 6.79
C GLY A 115 4.03 -18.20 6.67
N ILE A 116 4.87 -18.89 5.90
CA ILE A 116 6.25 -18.45 5.67
C ILE A 116 6.26 -17.26 4.72
N GLN A 117 6.84 -16.14 5.16
CA GLN A 117 7.07 -14.96 4.34
C GLN A 117 8.27 -15.18 3.39
N LYS A 118 8.24 -14.50 2.25
CA LYS A 118 9.36 -14.43 1.28
C LYS A 118 9.65 -12.96 0.99
N LEU A 119 10.17 -12.28 2.00
CA LEU A 119 10.43 -10.85 1.96
C LEU A 119 11.66 -10.50 1.11
N ASP A 120 11.60 -9.37 0.42
CA ASP A 120 12.75 -8.71 -0.19
C ASP A 120 13.73 -8.20 0.86
N ASP A 121 14.95 -7.82 0.44
CA ASP A 121 16.01 -7.37 1.35
C ASP A 121 15.56 -6.16 2.18
N TYR A 122 14.99 -5.14 1.54
CA TYR A 122 14.52 -3.93 2.25
C TYR A 122 13.36 -4.22 3.20
N GLU A 123 12.48 -5.17 2.88
CA GLU A 123 11.36 -5.58 3.73
C GLU A 123 11.84 -6.33 4.98
N ARG A 124 12.87 -7.16 4.81
CA ARG A 124 13.55 -7.81 5.94
C ARG A 124 14.24 -6.79 6.84
N GLU A 125 14.91 -5.78 6.26
CA GLU A 125 15.55 -4.70 7.01
C GLU A 125 14.55 -3.86 7.80
N LEU A 126 13.36 -3.62 7.24
CA LEU A 126 12.26 -2.93 7.91
C LEU A 126 11.51 -3.82 8.92
N GLY A 127 11.79 -5.13 8.90
CA GLY A 127 11.16 -6.09 9.81
C GLY A 127 9.66 -6.22 9.58
N PHE A 128 9.24 -6.44 8.33
CA PHE A 128 7.82 -6.58 7.96
C PHE A 128 7.19 -7.83 8.58
N VAL A 129 6.12 -7.63 9.32
CA VAL A 129 5.29 -8.70 9.89
C VAL A 129 3.81 -8.47 9.59
N PRO A 130 3.07 -9.48 9.13
CA PRO A 130 1.64 -9.38 8.92
C PRO A 130 0.92 -9.42 10.27
N VAL A 131 -0.04 -8.52 10.45
CA VAL A 131 -0.84 -8.41 11.67
C VAL A 131 -2.30 -8.13 11.35
N TRP A 132 -3.20 -8.62 12.19
CA TRP A 132 -4.59 -8.17 12.21
C TRP A 132 -4.72 -7.03 13.21
N ILE A 133 -5.25 -5.89 12.75
CA ILE A 133 -5.31 -4.67 13.56
C ILE A 133 -6.60 -3.91 13.32
N ALA A 134 -7.19 -3.37 14.39
CA ALA A 134 -8.32 -2.47 14.28
C ALA A 134 -7.94 -1.19 13.54
N ILE A 135 -8.76 -0.76 12.58
CA ILE A 135 -8.48 0.39 11.71
C ILE A 135 -8.17 1.67 12.50
N ASN A 136 -8.91 1.92 13.59
CA ASN A 136 -8.67 3.10 14.43
C ASN A 136 -7.29 3.07 15.11
N LYS A 137 -6.78 1.88 15.43
CA LYS A 137 -5.44 1.72 16.01
C LYS A 137 -4.38 2.00 14.96
N ALA A 138 -4.51 1.44 13.75
CA ALA A 138 -3.57 1.70 12.65
C ALA A 138 -3.49 3.21 12.31
N ILE A 139 -4.64 3.90 12.21
CA ILE A 139 -4.68 5.36 12.00
C ILE A 139 -3.96 6.10 13.13
N ARG A 140 -4.26 5.76 14.39
CA ARG A 140 -3.69 6.44 15.55
C ARG A 140 -2.18 6.28 15.64
N GLU A 141 -1.65 5.11 15.29
CA GLU A 141 -0.22 4.81 15.36
C GLU A 141 0.55 5.37 14.16
N ASN A 142 -0.05 5.39 12.96
CA ASN A 142 0.56 5.95 11.77
C ASN A 142 0.68 7.50 11.80
N LYS A 143 -0.35 8.20 12.29
CA LYS A 143 -0.40 9.67 12.23
C LYS A 143 0.81 10.40 12.82
N PRO A 144 1.28 10.08 14.02
CA PRO A 144 2.44 10.75 14.61
C PRO A 144 3.71 10.60 13.79
N LEU A 145 3.85 9.49 13.04
CA LEU A 145 5.03 9.21 12.23
C LEU A 145 5.18 10.13 11.02
N LEU A 146 4.12 10.84 10.60
CA LEU A 146 4.20 11.85 9.53
C LEU A 146 5.19 12.97 9.83
N SER A 147 5.40 13.29 11.10
CA SER A 147 6.33 14.32 11.56
C SER A 147 7.74 13.79 11.82
N SER A 148 7.96 12.48 11.66
CA SER A 148 9.26 11.87 11.84
C SER A 148 10.19 12.20 10.67
N PRO A 149 11.49 12.48 10.92
CA PRO A 149 12.49 12.65 9.85
C PRO A 149 12.62 11.42 8.95
N ASN A 150 12.31 10.24 9.49
CA ASN A 150 12.37 8.95 8.79
C ASN A 150 10.98 8.46 8.38
N SER A 151 10.01 9.37 8.20
CA SER A 151 8.66 9.03 7.76
C SER A 151 8.70 8.30 6.43
N PRO A 152 8.13 7.08 6.32
CA PRO A 152 8.09 6.37 5.06
C PRO A 152 7.32 7.15 4.00
N GLU A 153 7.77 7.07 2.76
CA GLU A 153 7.11 7.79 1.65
C GLU A 153 5.66 7.36 1.46
N TRP A 154 5.31 6.10 1.72
CA TRP A 154 3.95 5.58 1.57
C TRP A 154 2.97 6.03 2.66
N LEU A 155 3.45 6.56 3.78
CA LEU A 155 2.65 6.75 5.00
C LEU A 155 1.44 7.67 4.80
N ARG A 156 1.58 8.75 4.02
CA ARG A 156 0.46 9.67 3.71
C ARG A 156 -0.67 8.94 2.97
N ARG A 157 -0.31 8.10 2.02
CA ARG A 157 -1.26 7.27 1.26
C ARG A 157 -1.98 6.28 2.17
N GLU A 158 -1.24 5.57 3.02
CA GLU A 158 -1.80 4.57 3.93
C GLU A 158 -2.81 5.21 4.89
N ILE A 159 -2.47 6.36 5.50
CA ILE A 159 -3.37 7.09 6.40
C ILE A 159 -4.63 7.54 5.65
N PHE A 160 -4.47 8.12 4.46
CA PHE A 160 -5.61 8.56 3.67
C PHE A 160 -6.59 7.41 3.38
N VAL A 161 -6.06 6.26 2.92
CA VAL A 161 -6.90 5.11 2.58
C VAL A 161 -7.55 4.51 3.82
N LEU A 162 -6.85 4.42 4.94
CA LEU A 162 -7.42 3.98 6.22
C LEU A 162 -8.60 4.88 6.65
N GLU A 163 -8.45 6.20 6.54
CA GLU A 163 -9.52 7.15 6.87
C GLU A 163 -10.70 7.05 5.89
N TYR A 164 -10.41 6.88 4.59
CA TYR A 164 -11.43 6.67 3.56
C TYR A 164 -12.26 5.40 3.85
N LEU A 165 -11.60 4.27 4.15
CA LEU A 165 -12.27 3.01 4.49
C LEU A 165 -13.14 3.15 5.74
N LYS A 166 -12.63 3.79 6.78
CA LYS A 166 -13.39 4.05 8.00
C LYS A 166 -14.66 4.86 7.74
N GLN A 167 -14.61 5.86 6.88
CA GLN A 167 -15.74 6.73 6.59
C GLN A 167 -16.78 6.10 5.67
N ASN A 168 -16.36 5.25 4.73
CA ASN A 168 -17.19 4.80 3.61
C ASN A 168 -17.59 3.32 3.65
N LEU A 169 -16.80 2.47 4.27
CA LEU A 169 -16.97 1.01 4.19
C LEU A 169 -17.19 0.32 5.55
N LEU A 170 -16.86 0.98 6.66
CA LEU A 170 -16.91 0.39 8.02
C LEU A 170 -17.91 1.13 8.93
N LYS A 171 -19.05 1.52 8.37
CA LYS A 171 -20.16 2.12 9.12
C LYS A 171 -21.02 1.04 9.75
#